data_8ccffd913ef92091dd43676adcc0fa3f
#
_entry.id   8ccffd913ef92091dd43676adcc0fa3f
#
_cell.length_a   1.000
_cell.length_b   1.000
_cell.length_c   1.000
_cell.angle_alpha   90.00
_cell.angle_beta   90.00
_cell.angle_gamma   90.00
#
_symmetry.space_group_name_H-M   'P 1'
#
loop_
_entity.id
_entity.type
_entity.pdbx_description
1 polymer ?
#
loop_
_entity_poly.entity_id
_entity_poly.type
_entity_poly.pdbx_seq_one_letter_code
_entity_poly.pdbx_strand_id
1 'polypeptide(L)'
;GGITSAIVTPSSASGIFSGMASAFKINGALMTEPIIEDIALIMNLGGNKDSRASTIMSLEDSFDVARRFAMKRSSIMRGDDFDFGDYSIRDLEAIQRLLKQEIPLVVRANRASDLLRMIEIANQYEIRIIFAGAKEAWRIADSIAEESIPVIIDPMDNIPSSFDSIAARLDNAAILEDSGVKVLISSQSDHNSYLSRQGAGNAVTYGLSKEAAIKALTIHVAETFGIADQIGSIEAGKDADIVIWDNDPLEVSSFTTKVLIDGENMSLMTRSKRLRDRYLEKLGLN
;
A
#
# COMPACT_ATOMS: atom_id res chain seq x y z
N GLY A 1 7.82 13.22 11.12
CA GLY A 1 7.62 11.77 11.09
C GLY A 1 8.68 10.97 10.33
N GLY A 2 9.59 11.59 9.54
CA GLY A 2 10.65 10.84 8.83
C GLY A 2 10.15 10.03 7.62
N ILE A 3 9.05 10.42 7.00
CA ILE A 3 8.57 9.85 5.75
C ILE A 3 9.11 10.72 4.61
N THR A 4 9.84 10.14 3.68
CA THR A 4 10.42 10.82 2.52
C THR A 4 9.60 10.62 1.26
N SER A 5 8.98 9.44 1.12
CA SER A 5 8.15 9.08 -0.01
C SER A 5 6.94 8.26 0.44
N ALA A 6 5.88 8.25 -0.34
CA ALA A 6 4.67 7.48 -0.06
C ALA A 6 4.02 6.97 -1.34
N ILE A 7 3.44 5.76 -1.24
CA ILE A 7 2.48 5.26 -2.23
C ILE A 7 1.12 5.82 -1.84
N VAL A 8 0.58 6.70 -2.66
CA VAL A 8 -0.74 7.31 -2.44
C VAL A 8 -1.78 6.47 -3.16
N THR A 9 -2.78 6.02 -2.41
CA THR A 9 -3.85 5.16 -2.92
C THR A 9 -5.21 5.81 -2.72
N PRO A 10 -6.17 5.66 -3.66
CA PRO A 10 -7.54 6.11 -3.43
C PRO A 10 -8.20 5.31 -2.30
N SER A 11 -9.01 6.00 -1.48
CA SER A 11 -9.62 5.42 -0.28
C SER A 11 -10.97 4.76 -0.53
N SER A 12 -11.75 5.26 -1.49
CA SER A 12 -13.10 4.78 -1.78
C SER A 12 -13.50 5.00 -3.23
N ALA A 13 -14.40 4.16 -3.71
CA ALA A 13 -15.07 4.31 -4.99
C ALA A 13 -16.52 3.79 -4.92
N SER A 14 -17.33 4.09 -5.94
CA SER A 14 -18.68 3.54 -6.09
C SER A 14 -18.69 2.11 -6.62
N GLY A 15 -17.59 1.64 -7.21
CA GLY A 15 -17.42 0.29 -7.80
C GLY A 15 -16.42 -0.58 -7.02
N ILE A 16 -16.06 -1.71 -7.63
CA ILE A 16 -15.10 -2.66 -7.06
C ILE A 16 -13.66 -2.11 -7.05
N PHE A 17 -13.30 -1.30 -8.04
CA PHE A 17 -12.01 -0.63 -8.11
C PHE A 17 -12.09 0.77 -7.52
N SER A 18 -11.11 1.11 -6.69
CA SER A 18 -11.02 2.45 -6.09
C SER A 18 -10.24 3.45 -6.97
N GLY A 19 -9.46 2.97 -7.91
CA GLY A 19 -8.63 3.76 -8.81
C GLY A 19 -7.16 3.33 -8.78
N MET A 20 -6.27 4.15 -9.35
CA MET A 20 -4.86 3.87 -9.50
C MET A 20 -4.04 4.47 -8.35
N ALA A 21 -3.00 3.77 -7.93
CA ALA A 21 -2.00 4.26 -6.98
C ALA A 21 -0.83 4.92 -7.70
N SER A 22 -0.19 5.90 -7.06
CA SER A 22 1.01 6.57 -7.56
C SER A 22 2.00 6.82 -6.43
N ALA A 23 3.29 6.89 -6.74
CA ALA A 23 4.36 7.15 -5.79
C ALA A 23 4.76 8.63 -5.81
N PHE A 24 4.89 9.24 -4.63
CA PHE A 24 5.24 10.65 -4.48
C PHE A 24 6.35 10.85 -3.46
N LYS A 25 7.18 11.88 -3.67
CA LYS A 25 8.06 12.43 -2.63
C LYS A 25 7.29 13.38 -1.72
N ILE A 26 7.55 13.31 -0.42
CA ILE A 26 6.86 14.12 0.60
C ILE A 26 7.72 15.35 0.94
N ASN A 27 8.05 16.14 -0.05
CA ASN A 27 8.91 17.32 0.08
C ASN A 27 8.19 18.59 0.56
N GLY A 28 6.87 18.53 0.76
CA GLY A 28 6.06 19.65 1.24
C GLY A 28 5.71 20.71 0.19
N ALA A 29 6.01 20.47 -1.08
CA ALA A 29 5.55 21.33 -2.16
C ALA A 29 4.03 21.28 -2.32
N LEU A 30 3.42 22.38 -2.80
CA LEU A 30 1.97 22.41 -3.07
C LEU A 30 1.59 21.53 -4.25
N MET A 31 2.48 21.41 -5.22
CA MET A 31 2.37 20.49 -6.35
C MET A 31 3.68 19.71 -6.44
N THR A 32 3.58 18.41 -6.41
CA THR A 32 4.70 17.48 -6.48
C THR A 32 4.45 16.55 -7.66
N GLU A 33 5.39 16.50 -8.58
CA GLU A 33 5.37 15.48 -9.64
C GLU A 33 5.52 14.09 -8.99
N PRO A 34 4.76 13.10 -9.45
CA PRO A 34 4.92 11.73 -8.95
C PRO A 34 6.30 11.17 -9.34
N ILE A 35 6.86 10.31 -8.50
CA ILE A 35 8.03 9.49 -8.86
C ILE A 35 7.63 8.58 -10.03
N ILE A 36 6.43 8.00 -9.91
CA ILE A 36 5.80 7.20 -10.96
C ILE A 36 4.28 7.22 -10.78
N GLU A 37 3.55 7.32 -11.90
CA GLU A 37 2.09 7.30 -11.94
C GLU A 37 1.56 5.90 -12.21
N ASP A 38 0.35 5.65 -11.72
CA ASP A 38 -0.47 4.48 -12.07
C ASP A 38 0.24 3.13 -11.90
N ILE A 39 0.89 2.94 -10.74
CA ILE A 39 1.73 1.77 -10.44
C ILE A 39 0.98 0.55 -9.94
N ALA A 40 -0.27 0.71 -9.53
CA ALA A 40 -1.13 -0.38 -9.07
C ALA A 40 -2.60 -0.01 -9.19
N LEU A 41 -3.47 -0.98 -9.48
CA LEU A 41 -4.92 -0.83 -9.39
C LEU A 41 -5.39 -1.25 -7.99
N ILE A 42 -6.29 -0.49 -7.38
CA ILE A 42 -6.76 -0.74 -6.02
C ILE A 42 -8.17 -1.32 -6.03
N MET A 43 -8.37 -2.41 -5.29
CA MET A 43 -9.65 -3.08 -5.12
C MET A 43 -9.98 -3.27 -3.64
N ASN A 44 -11.27 -3.17 -3.29
CA ASN A 44 -11.77 -3.52 -1.97
C ASN A 44 -12.61 -4.81 -2.05
N LEU A 45 -12.25 -5.80 -1.24
CA LEU A 45 -13.02 -7.04 -1.08
C LEU A 45 -13.44 -7.17 0.39
N GLY A 46 -14.73 -7.07 0.63
CA GLY A 46 -15.29 -7.01 1.99
C GLY A 46 -15.50 -5.58 2.50
N GLY A 47 -16.35 -5.45 3.53
CA GLY A 47 -16.71 -4.14 4.09
C GLY A 47 -17.61 -3.27 3.20
N ASN A 48 -17.92 -3.69 1.99
CA ASN A 48 -18.77 -3.00 1.03
C ASN A 48 -20.26 -3.31 1.27
N LYS A 49 -21.14 -2.51 0.64
CA LYS A 49 -22.59 -2.75 0.64
C LYS A 49 -22.96 -4.04 -0.12
N ASP A 50 -22.13 -4.45 -1.06
CA ASP A 50 -22.34 -5.62 -1.89
C ASP A 50 -21.81 -6.90 -1.23
N SER A 51 -22.38 -8.05 -1.62
CA SER A 51 -21.88 -9.33 -1.17
C SER A 51 -20.52 -9.64 -1.80
N ARG A 52 -19.68 -10.41 -1.10
CA ARG A 52 -18.39 -10.89 -1.64
C ARG A 52 -18.54 -11.63 -2.96
N ALA A 53 -19.60 -12.46 -3.07
CA ALA A 53 -19.90 -13.18 -4.30
C ALA A 53 -20.16 -12.21 -5.46
N SER A 54 -20.97 -11.17 -5.24
CA SER A 54 -21.23 -10.12 -6.23
C SER A 54 -19.94 -9.37 -6.62
N THR A 55 -19.11 -9.02 -5.65
CA THR A 55 -17.82 -8.34 -5.91
C THR A 55 -16.89 -9.20 -6.77
N ILE A 56 -16.80 -10.50 -6.49
CA ILE A 56 -15.97 -11.45 -7.27
C ILE A 56 -16.52 -11.61 -8.69
N MET A 57 -17.84 -11.79 -8.84
CA MET A 57 -18.48 -11.87 -10.18
C MET A 57 -18.19 -10.60 -10.99
N SER A 58 -18.35 -9.42 -10.38
CA SER A 58 -18.07 -8.16 -11.06
C SER A 58 -16.58 -8.02 -11.44
N LEU A 59 -15.66 -8.59 -10.63
CA LEU A 59 -14.23 -8.63 -10.96
C LEU A 59 -13.99 -9.50 -12.20
N GLU A 60 -14.52 -10.71 -12.22
CA GLU A 60 -14.39 -11.64 -13.36
C GLU A 60 -15.03 -11.07 -14.63
N ASP A 61 -16.23 -10.47 -14.52
CA ASP A 61 -16.90 -9.76 -15.63
C ASP A 61 -16.04 -8.60 -16.16
N SER A 62 -15.40 -7.85 -15.28
CA SER A 62 -14.51 -6.74 -15.67
C SER A 62 -13.34 -7.22 -16.54
N PHE A 63 -12.74 -8.35 -16.18
CA PHE A 63 -11.66 -8.96 -16.95
C PHE A 63 -12.12 -9.45 -18.33
N ASP A 64 -13.32 -10.03 -18.40
CA ASP A 64 -13.88 -10.48 -19.67
C ASP A 64 -14.25 -9.31 -20.59
N VAL A 65 -14.80 -8.22 -20.04
CA VAL A 65 -15.06 -6.99 -20.82
C VAL A 65 -13.74 -6.39 -21.32
N ALA A 66 -12.72 -6.30 -20.45
CA ALA A 66 -11.41 -5.77 -20.84
C ALA A 66 -10.71 -6.61 -21.91
N ARG A 67 -10.82 -7.94 -21.86
CA ARG A 67 -10.30 -8.86 -22.91
C ARG A 67 -11.03 -8.66 -24.24
N ARG A 68 -12.35 -8.58 -24.22
CA ARG A 68 -13.16 -8.29 -25.44
C ARG A 68 -12.85 -6.94 -26.03
N PHE A 69 -12.67 -5.91 -25.18
CA PHE A 69 -12.27 -4.58 -25.60
C PHE A 69 -10.88 -4.60 -26.26
N ALA A 70 -9.89 -5.30 -25.68
CA ALA A 70 -8.55 -5.42 -26.26
C ALA A 70 -8.58 -5.99 -27.69
N MET A 71 -9.38 -7.03 -27.93
CA MET A 71 -9.51 -7.65 -29.25
C MET A 71 -10.19 -6.74 -30.28
N LYS A 72 -11.10 -5.88 -29.86
CA LYS A 72 -11.89 -5.01 -30.76
C LYS A 72 -11.46 -3.54 -30.72
N ARG A 73 -10.40 -3.18 -29.98
CA ARG A 73 -10.01 -1.79 -29.73
C ARG A 73 -9.92 -0.96 -31.02
N SER A 74 -9.29 -1.49 -32.07
CA SER A 74 -9.13 -0.77 -33.33
C SER A 74 -10.45 -0.51 -34.07
N SER A 75 -11.45 -1.37 -33.97
CA SER A 75 -12.76 -1.17 -34.58
C SER A 75 -13.62 -0.21 -33.76
N ILE A 76 -13.59 -0.34 -32.44
CA ILE A 76 -14.26 0.58 -31.51
C ILE A 76 -13.77 2.00 -31.71
N MET A 77 -12.47 2.22 -31.83
CA MET A 77 -11.88 3.54 -32.08
C MET A 77 -12.24 4.11 -33.46
N ARG A 78 -12.77 3.30 -34.38
CA ARG A 78 -13.35 3.75 -35.66
C ARG A 78 -14.85 3.97 -35.61
N GLY A 79 -15.50 3.73 -34.47
CA GLY A 79 -16.91 4.00 -34.24
C GLY A 79 -17.80 2.75 -34.24
N ASP A 80 -17.25 1.55 -34.20
CA ASP A 80 -18.06 0.33 -34.05
C ASP A 80 -18.66 0.27 -32.64
N ASP A 81 -19.88 -0.23 -32.55
CA ASP A 81 -20.58 -0.43 -31.28
C ASP A 81 -19.87 -1.48 -30.41
N PHE A 82 -19.79 -1.16 -29.12
CA PHE A 82 -19.26 -2.06 -28.09
C PHE A 82 -20.02 -1.90 -26.78
N ASP A 83 -20.41 -2.98 -26.16
CA ASP A 83 -21.01 -2.96 -24.84
C ASP A 83 -19.90 -2.86 -23.77
N PHE A 84 -19.74 -1.67 -23.23
CA PHE A 84 -18.77 -1.34 -22.18
C PHE A 84 -19.24 -1.79 -20.78
N GLY A 85 -20.52 -2.19 -20.62
CA GLY A 85 -21.11 -2.35 -19.30
C GLY A 85 -21.01 -1.05 -18.50
N ASP A 86 -20.56 -1.15 -17.24
CA ASP A 86 -20.41 0.01 -16.36
C ASP A 86 -18.99 0.63 -16.43
N TYR A 87 -18.14 0.24 -17.41
CA TYR A 87 -16.74 0.65 -17.51
C TYR A 87 -16.52 1.70 -18.59
N SER A 88 -15.70 2.69 -18.29
CA SER A 88 -15.16 3.61 -19.29
C SER A 88 -13.98 2.96 -20.06
N ILE A 89 -13.57 3.57 -21.17
CA ILE A 89 -12.37 3.16 -21.91
C ILE A 89 -11.14 3.20 -20.99
N ARG A 90 -11.03 4.20 -20.11
CA ARG A 90 -9.90 4.34 -19.17
C ARG A 90 -9.88 3.22 -18.15
N ASP A 91 -11.03 2.81 -17.63
CA ASP A 91 -11.12 1.69 -16.70
C ASP A 91 -10.66 0.38 -17.37
N LEU A 92 -11.11 0.15 -18.62
CA LEU A 92 -10.71 -1.04 -19.39
C LEU A 92 -9.21 -1.02 -19.74
N GLU A 93 -8.64 0.14 -20.03
CA GLU A 93 -7.19 0.28 -20.26
C GLU A 93 -6.38 0.00 -18.98
N ALA A 94 -6.85 0.45 -17.82
CA ALA A 94 -6.21 0.12 -16.53
C ALA A 94 -6.29 -1.39 -16.24
N ILE A 95 -7.45 -2.02 -16.46
CA ILE A 95 -7.62 -3.47 -16.30
C ILE A 95 -6.74 -4.24 -17.30
N GLN A 96 -6.56 -3.75 -18.53
CA GLN A 96 -5.64 -4.38 -19.49
C GLN A 96 -4.19 -4.37 -19.03
N ARG A 97 -3.73 -3.28 -18.38
CA ARG A 97 -2.37 -3.21 -17.79
C ARG A 97 -2.21 -4.27 -16.70
N LEU A 98 -3.24 -4.49 -15.88
CA LEU A 98 -3.27 -5.58 -14.90
C LEU A 98 -3.16 -6.95 -15.57
N LEU A 99 -4.02 -7.24 -16.57
CA LEU A 99 -4.03 -8.53 -17.30
C LEU A 99 -2.74 -8.80 -18.10
N LYS A 100 -1.96 -7.77 -18.42
CA LYS A 100 -0.63 -7.87 -19.03
C LYS A 100 0.50 -7.93 -18.00
N GLN A 101 0.17 -7.98 -16.71
CA GLN A 101 1.13 -7.95 -15.60
C GLN A 101 2.04 -6.70 -15.57
N GLU A 102 1.65 -5.61 -16.23
CA GLU A 102 2.38 -4.34 -16.18
C GLU A 102 2.29 -3.71 -14.79
N ILE A 103 1.13 -3.86 -14.12
CA ILE A 103 0.87 -3.38 -12.77
C ILE A 103 0.24 -4.49 -11.92
N PRO A 104 0.40 -4.49 -10.58
CA PRO A 104 -0.32 -5.39 -9.68
C PRO A 104 -1.72 -4.86 -9.33
N LEU A 105 -2.58 -5.79 -8.84
CA LEU A 105 -3.82 -5.47 -8.15
C LEU A 105 -3.58 -5.47 -6.64
N VAL A 106 -3.76 -4.34 -5.98
CA VAL A 106 -3.78 -4.27 -4.51
C VAL A 106 -5.18 -4.61 -4.02
N VAL A 107 -5.31 -5.72 -3.33
CA VAL A 107 -6.58 -6.24 -2.80
C VAL A 107 -6.66 -5.94 -1.31
N ARG A 108 -7.58 -5.06 -0.92
CA ARG A 108 -7.89 -4.80 0.48
C ARG A 108 -8.89 -5.84 0.98
N ALA A 109 -8.40 -6.79 1.77
CA ALA A 109 -9.18 -7.86 2.37
C ALA A 109 -8.56 -8.29 3.69
N ASN A 110 -9.38 -8.82 4.63
CA ASN A 110 -8.91 -9.23 5.96
C ASN A 110 -9.05 -10.74 6.21
N ARG A 111 -10.11 -11.37 5.70
CA ARG A 111 -10.39 -12.80 5.95
C ARG A 111 -9.46 -13.71 5.18
N ALA A 112 -8.98 -14.76 5.82
CA ALA A 112 -8.18 -15.80 5.17
C ALA A 112 -8.89 -16.44 3.96
N SER A 113 -10.22 -16.68 4.06
CA SER A 113 -11.00 -17.25 2.95
C SER A 113 -11.07 -16.33 1.72
N ASP A 114 -11.16 -15.01 1.95
CA ASP A 114 -11.19 -14.02 0.87
C ASP A 114 -9.82 -13.93 0.19
N LEU A 115 -8.74 -13.97 0.99
CA LEU A 115 -7.36 -13.98 0.49
C LEU A 115 -7.09 -15.24 -0.35
N LEU A 116 -7.49 -16.43 0.11
CA LEU A 116 -7.38 -17.68 -0.65
C LEU A 116 -8.12 -17.59 -1.98
N ARG A 117 -9.36 -17.08 -1.98
CA ARG A 117 -10.12 -16.91 -3.21
C ARG A 117 -9.43 -15.96 -4.19
N MET A 118 -8.79 -14.91 -3.70
CA MET A 118 -8.03 -13.99 -4.55
C MET A 118 -6.75 -14.63 -5.11
N ILE A 119 -6.11 -15.53 -4.38
CA ILE A 119 -4.99 -16.34 -4.92
C ILE A 119 -5.46 -17.18 -6.09
N GLU A 120 -6.60 -17.90 -5.96
CA GLU A 120 -7.18 -18.70 -7.04
C GLU A 120 -7.47 -17.85 -8.29
N ILE A 121 -8.08 -16.66 -8.10
CA ILE A 121 -8.39 -15.73 -9.19
C ILE A 121 -7.09 -15.23 -9.83
N ALA A 122 -6.10 -14.85 -9.02
CA ALA A 122 -4.80 -14.37 -9.52
C ALA A 122 -4.13 -15.41 -10.41
N ASN A 123 -4.16 -16.68 -10.01
CA ASN A 123 -3.62 -17.79 -10.79
C ASN A 123 -4.43 -18.06 -12.06
N GLN A 124 -5.78 -18.01 -11.97
CA GLN A 124 -6.66 -18.22 -13.13
C GLN A 124 -6.47 -17.17 -14.23
N TYR A 125 -6.27 -15.92 -13.83
CA TYR A 125 -6.13 -14.78 -14.76
C TYR A 125 -4.69 -14.37 -15.04
N GLU A 126 -3.73 -15.03 -14.38
CA GLU A 126 -2.28 -14.77 -14.48
C GLU A 126 -1.93 -13.33 -14.13
N ILE A 127 -2.53 -12.78 -13.05
CA ILE A 127 -2.29 -11.41 -12.59
C ILE A 127 -1.43 -11.40 -11.33
N ARG A 128 -0.66 -10.31 -11.15
CA ARG A 128 0.07 -10.07 -9.92
C ARG A 128 -0.85 -9.38 -8.91
N ILE A 129 -0.85 -9.87 -7.67
CA ILE A 129 -1.63 -9.27 -6.58
C ILE A 129 -0.74 -8.88 -5.40
N ILE A 130 -1.21 -7.94 -4.60
CA ILE A 130 -0.64 -7.50 -3.32
C ILE A 130 -1.81 -7.48 -2.34
N PHE A 131 -1.67 -8.09 -1.18
CA PHE A 131 -2.69 -7.98 -0.15
C PHE A 131 -2.49 -6.75 0.72
N ALA A 132 -3.60 -6.11 1.13
CA ALA A 132 -3.59 -4.99 2.06
C ALA A 132 -4.64 -5.19 3.16
N GLY A 133 -4.30 -4.86 4.40
CA GLY A 133 -5.05 -5.21 5.60
C GLY A 133 -4.68 -6.61 6.09
N ALA A 134 -5.18 -7.62 5.42
CA ALA A 134 -4.78 -9.03 5.55
C ALA A 134 -4.62 -9.51 7.02
N LYS A 135 -5.56 -9.11 7.90
CA LYS A 135 -5.49 -9.35 9.36
C LYS A 135 -5.46 -10.84 9.74
N GLU A 136 -5.96 -11.72 8.86
CA GLU A 136 -5.97 -13.17 9.04
C GLU A 136 -4.97 -13.91 8.13
N ALA A 137 -4.03 -13.18 7.48
CA ALA A 137 -3.09 -13.76 6.53
C ALA A 137 -2.17 -14.82 7.16
N TRP A 138 -1.86 -14.72 8.45
CA TRP A 138 -1.10 -15.71 9.21
C TRP A 138 -1.64 -17.15 9.08
N ARG A 139 -2.95 -17.30 8.84
CA ARG A 139 -3.60 -18.63 8.69
C ARG A 139 -3.26 -19.33 7.38
N ILE A 140 -2.80 -18.59 6.40
CA ILE A 140 -2.50 -19.03 5.04
C ILE A 140 -1.11 -18.54 4.60
N ALA A 141 -0.22 -18.28 5.55
CA ALA A 141 1.09 -17.71 5.30
C ALA A 141 1.90 -18.51 4.28
N ASP A 142 1.86 -19.84 4.38
CA ASP A 142 2.53 -20.75 3.44
C ASP A 142 2.01 -20.56 1.99
N SER A 143 0.69 -20.51 1.80
CA SER A 143 0.10 -20.29 0.47
C SER A 143 0.46 -18.91 -0.11
N ILE A 144 0.55 -17.88 0.74
CA ILE A 144 0.98 -16.53 0.34
C ILE A 144 2.47 -16.54 -0.06
N ALA A 145 3.30 -17.27 0.69
CA ALA A 145 4.73 -17.39 0.42
C ALA A 145 5.00 -18.18 -0.87
N GLU A 146 4.30 -19.31 -1.09
CA GLU A 146 4.39 -20.10 -2.31
C GLU A 146 4.15 -19.29 -3.57
N GLU A 147 3.17 -18.38 -3.53
CA GLU A 147 2.83 -17.48 -4.64
C GLU A 147 3.64 -16.18 -4.65
N SER A 148 4.55 -16.01 -3.70
CA SER A 148 5.39 -14.80 -3.55
C SER A 148 4.59 -13.49 -3.48
N ILE A 149 3.41 -13.51 -2.85
CA ILE A 149 2.50 -12.37 -2.76
C ILE A 149 2.96 -11.43 -1.62
N PRO A 150 3.25 -10.14 -1.89
CA PRO A 150 3.54 -9.18 -0.84
C PRO A 150 2.30 -8.85 -0.01
N VAL A 151 2.49 -8.55 1.28
CA VAL A 151 1.40 -8.25 2.21
C VAL A 151 1.64 -6.91 2.92
N ILE A 152 0.73 -5.96 2.73
CA ILE A 152 0.71 -4.67 3.43
C ILE A 152 -0.17 -4.79 4.67
N ILE A 153 0.41 -4.58 5.85
CA ILE A 153 -0.30 -4.68 7.13
C ILE A 153 -0.23 -3.36 7.92
N ASP A 154 -1.20 -3.18 8.81
CA ASP A 154 -1.15 -2.19 9.88
C ASP A 154 -1.00 -2.91 11.23
N PRO A 155 0.22 -2.96 11.80
CA PRO A 155 0.42 -3.65 13.08
C PRO A 155 -0.30 -3.00 14.27
N MET A 156 -0.73 -1.74 14.15
CA MET A 156 -1.49 -1.04 15.19
C MET A 156 -2.99 -1.37 15.14
N ASP A 157 -3.50 -1.83 13.99
CA ASP A 157 -4.91 -2.21 13.79
C ASP A 157 -5.08 -3.73 13.57
N ASN A 158 -4.13 -4.54 13.99
CA ASN A 158 -4.17 -6.00 13.78
C ASN A 158 -4.82 -6.75 14.96
N ILE A 159 -6.01 -6.30 15.32
CA ILE A 159 -6.85 -6.89 16.40
C ILE A 159 -8.26 -7.22 15.87
N PRO A 160 -8.99 -8.16 16.53
CA PRO A 160 -10.38 -8.45 16.19
C PRO A 160 -11.27 -7.22 16.39
N SER A 161 -11.73 -6.60 15.30
CA SER A 161 -12.59 -5.40 15.35
C SER A 161 -13.91 -5.59 14.61
N SER A 162 -14.03 -6.64 13.81
CA SER A 162 -15.22 -6.96 13.02
C SER A 162 -15.30 -8.46 12.69
N PHE A 163 -16.42 -8.90 12.13
CA PHE A 163 -16.54 -10.28 11.61
C PHE A 163 -15.57 -10.59 10.47
N ASP A 164 -14.97 -9.58 9.86
CA ASP A 164 -13.99 -9.74 8.79
C ASP A 164 -12.55 -9.90 9.30
N SER A 165 -12.36 -9.85 10.62
CA SER A 165 -11.05 -9.90 11.26
C SER A 165 -11.10 -10.65 12.60
N ILE A 166 -11.97 -11.65 12.73
CA ILE A 166 -12.18 -12.39 14.00
C ILE A 166 -10.87 -13.04 14.48
N ALA A 167 -10.09 -13.58 13.55
CA ALA A 167 -8.82 -14.25 13.85
C ALA A 167 -7.60 -13.32 13.71
N ALA A 168 -7.78 -11.99 13.73
CA ALA A 168 -6.66 -11.06 13.74
C ALA A 168 -5.75 -11.28 14.95
N ARG A 169 -4.42 -11.16 14.75
CA ARG A 169 -3.39 -11.38 15.76
C ARG A 169 -2.28 -10.35 15.62
N LEU A 170 -1.72 -9.94 16.75
CA LEU A 170 -0.64 -8.94 16.77
C LEU A 170 0.69 -9.48 16.21
N ASP A 171 0.90 -10.80 16.25
CA ASP A 171 2.07 -11.49 15.69
C ASP A 171 1.91 -11.89 14.21
N ASN A 172 0.86 -11.44 13.51
CA ASN A 172 0.64 -11.73 12.10
C ASN A 172 1.86 -11.40 11.24
N ALA A 173 2.51 -10.25 11.48
CA ALA A 173 3.73 -9.85 10.76
C ALA A 173 4.89 -10.84 10.92
N ALA A 174 5.11 -11.31 12.14
CA ALA A 174 6.19 -12.25 12.45
C ALA A 174 5.94 -13.61 11.78
N ILE A 175 4.71 -14.14 11.86
CA ILE A 175 4.34 -15.40 11.22
C ILE A 175 4.51 -15.32 9.68
N LEU A 176 4.14 -14.20 9.08
CA LEU A 176 4.33 -13.97 7.65
C LEU A 176 5.82 -13.93 7.27
N GLU A 177 6.66 -13.21 8.06
CA GLU A 177 8.12 -13.19 7.83
C GLU A 177 8.72 -14.59 7.96
N ASP A 178 8.39 -15.33 9.03
CA ASP A 178 8.88 -16.68 9.27
C ASP A 178 8.53 -17.65 8.14
N SER A 179 7.40 -17.45 7.48
CA SER A 179 6.99 -18.20 6.28
C SER A 179 7.64 -17.70 4.97
N GLY A 180 8.44 -16.64 5.02
CA GLY A 180 9.12 -16.07 3.84
C GLY A 180 8.30 -15.05 3.05
N VAL A 181 7.18 -14.58 3.58
CA VAL A 181 6.34 -13.56 2.94
C VAL A 181 6.99 -12.18 3.04
N LYS A 182 7.02 -11.44 1.94
CA LYS A 182 7.45 -10.03 1.92
C LYS A 182 6.40 -9.14 2.60
N VAL A 183 6.69 -8.71 3.83
CA VAL A 183 5.83 -7.82 4.61
C VAL A 183 6.16 -6.37 4.31
N LEU A 184 5.12 -5.56 4.14
CA LEU A 184 5.15 -4.10 4.06
C LEU A 184 4.31 -3.53 5.21
N ILE A 185 4.74 -2.42 5.80
CA ILE A 185 4.03 -1.79 6.92
C ILE A 185 3.49 -0.41 6.53
N SER A 186 2.20 -0.21 6.80
CA SER A 186 1.49 1.05 6.59
C SER A 186 0.51 1.29 7.73
N SER A 187 0.29 2.53 8.14
CA SER A 187 -0.74 2.88 9.12
C SER A 187 -2.16 2.83 8.55
N GLN A 188 -2.31 2.66 7.25
CA GLN A 188 -3.59 2.71 6.51
C GLN A 188 -4.50 3.91 6.87
N SER A 189 -3.91 4.97 7.41
CA SER A 189 -4.60 6.17 7.88
C SER A 189 -3.92 7.42 7.32
N ASP A 190 -4.67 8.23 6.58
CA ASP A 190 -4.15 9.38 5.84
C ASP A 190 -3.44 10.41 6.76
N HIS A 191 -4.04 10.74 7.91
CA HIS A 191 -3.50 11.73 8.83
C HIS A 191 -2.58 11.14 9.90
N ASN A 192 -2.52 9.82 10.03
CA ASN A 192 -1.70 9.08 11.00
C ASN A 192 -0.55 8.31 10.35
N SER A 193 -0.22 8.56 9.08
CA SER A 193 0.86 7.86 8.36
C SER A 193 2.21 7.90 9.09
N TYR A 194 2.47 8.95 9.89
CA TYR A 194 3.65 9.03 10.74
C TYR A 194 3.73 7.94 11.82
N LEU A 195 2.63 7.24 12.12
CA LEU A 195 2.58 6.12 13.05
C LEU A 195 3.08 4.81 12.44
N SER A 196 3.29 4.71 11.12
CA SER A 196 3.80 3.48 10.48
C SER A 196 5.10 2.99 11.13
N ARG A 197 5.98 3.90 11.52
CA ARG A 197 7.21 3.60 12.26
C ARG A 197 6.92 2.96 13.63
N GLN A 198 5.96 3.51 14.37
CA GLN A 198 5.54 2.94 15.66
C GLN A 198 4.86 1.59 15.47
N GLY A 199 4.08 1.43 14.38
CA GLY A 199 3.54 0.15 13.97
C GLY A 199 4.61 -0.90 13.73
N ALA A 200 5.71 -0.52 13.07
CA ALA A 200 6.86 -1.40 12.87
C ALA A 200 7.52 -1.81 14.20
N GLY A 201 7.71 -0.87 15.13
CA GLY A 201 8.19 -1.17 16.49
C GLY A 201 7.25 -2.09 17.27
N ASN A 202 5.92 -1.90 17.11
CA ASN A 202 4.92 -2.79 17.68
C ASN A 202 5.04 -4.21 17.10
N ALA A 203 5.18 -4.35 15.77
CA ALA A 203 5.39 -5.65 15.14
C ALA A 203 6.65 -6.36 15.65
N VAL A 204 7.75 -5.63 15.90
CA VAL A 204 8.97 -6.17 16.51
C VAL A 204 8.69 -6.70 17.91
N THR A 205 7.90 -6.00 18.72
CA THR A 205 7.49 -6.46 20.05
C THR A 205 6.75 -7.80 20.00
N TYR A 206 6.03 -8.05 18.89
CA TYR A 206 5.30 -9.31 18.66
C TYR A 206 6.03 -10.29 17.75
N GLY A 207 7.36 -10.17 17.62
CA GLY A 207 8.21 -11.20 17.04
C GLY A 207 8.78 -10.92 15.66
N LEU A 208 8.37 -9.86 14.96
CA LEU A 208 9.00 -9.47 13.70
C LEU A 208 10.46 -9.10 13.93
N SER A 209 11.37 -9.52 13.06
CA SER A 209 12.78 -9.11 13.18
C SER A 209 12.94 -7.59 12.97
N LYS A 210 13.89 -6.96 13.67
CA LYS A 210 14.16 -5.52 13.47
C LYS A 210 14.57 -5.20 12.04
N GLU A 211 15.31 -6.09 11.42
CA GLU A 211 15.74 -5.93 10.03
C GLU A 211 14.54 -5.95 9.08
N ALA A 212 13.63 -6.91 9.23
CA ALA A 212 12.41 -6.98 8.43
C ALA A 212 11.51 -5.77 8.66
N ALA A 213 11.40 -5.29 9.91
CA ALA A 213 10.62 -4.09 10.22
C ALA A 213 11.13 -2.83 9.49
N ILE A 214 12.45 -2.65 9.40
CA ILE A 214 13.06 -1.55 8.62
C ILE A 214 12.85 -1.77 7.12
N LYS A 215 13.08 -2.98 6.61
CA LYS A 215 12.85 -3.32 5.20
C LYS A 215 11.39 -3.11 4.81
N ALA A 216 10.45 -3.45 5.69
CA ALA A 216 9.01 -3.30 5.47
C ALA A 216 8.55 -1.84 5.36
N LEU A 217 9.33 -0.89 5.87
CA LEU A 217 9.10 0.55 5.74
C LEU A 217 9.89 1.20 4.60
N THR A 218 10.80 0.46 3.95
CA THR A 218 11.77 1.02 2.99
C THR A 218 11.87 0.18 1.73
N ILE A 219 12.87 -0.68 1.63
CA ILE A 219 13.20 -1.41 0.39
C ILE A 219 12.09 -2.36 -0.06
N HIS A 220 11.38 -3.05 0.84
CA HIS A 220 10.29 -3.93 0.45
C HIS A 220 9.16 -3.17 -0.26
N VAL A 221 8.86 -1.93 0.17
CA VAL A 221 7.89 -1.06 -0.52
C VAL A 221 8.40 -0.72 -1.92
N ALA A 222 9.64 -0.27 -2.01
CA ALA A 222 10.25 0.14 -3.28
C ALA A 222 10.31 -1.02 -4.30
N GLU A 223 10.72 -2.21 -3.87
CA GLU A 223 10.75 -3.42 -4.71
C GLU A 223 9.34 -3.84 -5.15
N THR A 224 8.37 -3.84 -4.23
CA THR A 224 7.01 -4.27 -4.52
C THR A 224 6.35 -3.39 -5.58
N PHE A 225 6.63 -2.10 -5.58
CA PHE A 225 6.07 -1.13 -6.51
C PHE A 225 7.00 -0.74 -7.66
N GLY A 226 8.15 -1.42 -7.81
CA GLY A 226 9.03 -1.27 -8.97
C GLY A 226 9.83 0.04 -9.01
N ILE A 227 10.11 0.64 -7.86
CA ILE A 227 10.89 1.90 -7.73
C ILE A 227 12.19 1.71 -6.93
N ALA A 228 12.61 0.46 -6.74
CA ALA A 228 13.81 0.13 -5.95
C ALA A 228 15.11 0.63 -6.57
N ASP A 229 15.15 0.89 -7.87
CA ASP A 229 16.31 1.47 -8.54
C ASP A 229 16.55 2.94 -8.15
N GLN A 230 15.51 3.62 -7.66
CA GLN A 230 15.56 5.04 -7.31
C GLN A 230 15.63 5.27 -5.80
N ILE A 231 14.81 4.55 -5.01
CA ILE A 231 14.65 4.77 -3.56
C ILE A 231 14.60 3.45 -2.78
N GLY A 232 14.52 3.53 -1.45
CA GLY A 232 14.27 2.39 -0.55
C GLY A 232 15.52 1.85 0.14
N SER A 233 16.73 2.17 -0.34
CA SER A 233 18.01 1.82 0.30
C SER A 233 19.03 2.93 0.11
N ILE A 234 20.09 2.92 0.95
CA ILE A 234 21.20 3.87 0.85
C ILE A 234 22.29 3.22 -0.02
N GLU A 235 22.27 3.52 -1.29
CA GLU A 235 23.19 2.98 -2.29
C GLU A 235 23.62 4.08 -3.27
N ALA A 236 24.82 3.94 -3.84
CA ALA A 236 25.30 4.87 -4.86
C ALA A 236 24.41 4.83 -6.10
N GLY A 237 23.98 6.00 -6.56
CA GLY A 237 23.11 6.15 -7.74
C GLY A 237 21.62 6.27 -7.43
N LYS A 238 21.21 6.03 -6.18
CA LYS A 238 19.83 6.29 -5.73
C LYS A 238 19.67 7.71 -5.20
N ASP A 239 18.41 8.13 -5.11
CA ASP A 239 18.06 9.44 -4.56
C ASP A 239 18.49 9.54 -3.09
N ALA A 240 19.02 10.69 -2.71
CA ALA A 240 19.47 10.93 -1.35
C ALA A 240 18.31 11.25 -0.41
N ASP A 241 17.41 10.29 -0.25
CA ASP A 241 16.28 10.32 0.69
C ASP A 241 16.70 9.67 2.00
N ILE A 242 17.19 10.47 2.95
CA ILE A 242 17.86 9.98 4.17
C ILE A 242 17.21 10.59 5.41
N VAL A 243 16.92 9.75 6.40
CA VAL A 243 16.41 10.17 7.70
C VAL A 243 17.42 9.81 8.78
N ILE A 244 17.81 10.80 9.59
CA ILE A 244 18.71 10.62 10.72
C ILE A 244 17.90 10.74 12.01
N TRP A 245 18.09 9.77 12.89
CA TRP A 245 17.44 9.66 14.19
C TRP A 245 18.42 9.86 15.33
N ASP A 246 17.95 10.31 16.48
CA ASP A 246 18.75 10.44 17.70
C ASP A 246 18.97 9.09 18.41
N ASN A 247 18.12 8.08 18.13
CA ASN A 247 18.21 6.73 18.68
C ASN A 247 17.56 5.73 17.69
N ASP A 248 17.23 4.51 18.13
CA ASP A 248 16.59 3.46 17.33
C ASP A 248 15.28 4.01 16.70
N PRO A 249 15.15 4.00 15.36
CA PRO A 249 13.96 4.55 14.69
C PRO A 249 12.67 3.82 15.04
N LEU A 250 12.71 2.59 15.53
CA LEU A 250 11.53 1.81 15.91
C LEU A 250 11.02 2.13 17.33
N GLU A 251 11.82 2.86 18.13
CA GLU A 251 11.41 3.29 19.46
C GLU A 251 10.55 4.56 19.42
N VAL A 252 9.47 4.58 20.21
CA VAL A 252 8.54 5.73 20.28
C VAL A 252 9.24 7.01 20.74
N SER A 253 10.22 6.88 21.64
CA SER A 253 11.00 7.99 22.22
C SER A 253 12.03 8.60 21.27
N SER A 254 12.30 7.97 20.13
CA SER A 254 13.27 8.47 19.15
C SER A 254 12.68 9.58 18.27
N PHE A 255 13.49 10.60 18.00
CA PHE A 255 13.11 11.73 17.17
C PHE A 255 13.99 11.86 15.94
N THR A 256 13.39 12.32 14.84
CA THR A 256 14.16 12.72 13.66
C THR A 256 14.99 13.97 13.97
N THR A 257 16.28 13.89 13.74
CA THR A 257 17.22 15.02 13.84
C THR A 257 17.47 15.69 12.50
N LYS A 258 17.38 14.93 11.41
CA LYS A 258 17.52 15.45 10.04
C LYS A 258 16.70 14.60 9.06
N VAL A 259 16.12 15.24 8.06
CA VAL A 259 15.46 14.59 6.91
C VAL A 259 16.00 15.21 5.65
N LEU A 260 16.52 14.39 4.76
CA LEU A 260 16.94 14.78 3.41
C LEU A 260 15.96 14.14 2.41
N ILE A 261 15.54 14.92 1.43
CA ILE A 261 14.80 14.46 0.24
C ILE A 261 15.52 15.03 -0.98
N ASP A 262 15.92 14.18 -1.89
CA ASP A 262 16.78 14.55 -3.04
C ASP A 262 18.09 15.26 -2.61
N GLY A 263 18.60 14.92 -1.42
CA GLY A 263 19.77 15.56 -0.84
C GLY A 263 19.51 16.93 -0.17
N GLU A 264 18.30 17.47 -0.30
CA GLU A 264 17.93 18.75 0.30
C GLU A 264 17.42 18.56 1.73
N ASN A 265 17.83 19.46 2.64
CA ASN A 265 17.45 19.38 4.05
C ASN A 265 16.02 19.90 4.26
N MET A 266 15.13 19.03 4.71
CA MET A 266 13.73 19.34 4.98
C MET A 266 13.55 20.00 6.35
N SER A 267 12.63 20.98 6.42
CA SER A 267 12.26 21.62 7.69
C SER A 267 11.55 20.65 8.63
N LEU A 268 12.04 20.52 9.85
CA LEU A 268 11.41 19.74 10.93
C LEU A 268 10.35 20.54 11.71
N MET A 269 9.98 21.73 11.22
CA MET A 269 8.97 22.60 11.84
C MET A 269 7.56 22.10 11.49
N THR A 270 6.95 21.33 12.38
CA THR A 270 5.59 20.83 12.23
C THR A 270 4.53 21.88 12.59
N ARG A 271 3.28 21.64 12.18
CA ARG A 271 2.12 22.45 12.61
C ARG A 271 2.01 22.51 14.15
N SER A 272 2.22 21.38 14.83
CA SER A 272 2.17 21.31 16.29
C SER A 272 3.25 22.16 16.94
N LYS A 273 4.49 22.15 16.42
CA LYS A 273 5.57 23.02 16.91
C LYS A 273 5.23 24.50 16.70
N ARG A 274 4.74 24.88 15.51
CA ARG A 274 4.31 26.28 15.25
C ARG A 274 3.19 26.74 16.18
N LEU A 275 2.22 25.85 16.47
CA LEU A 275 1.15 26.16 17.41
C LEU A 275 1.69 26.34 18.83
N ARG A 276 2.55 25.41 19.28
CA ARG A 276 3.22 25.49 20.58
C ARG A 276 3.94 26.84 20.72
N ASP A 277 4.81 27.16 19.77
CA ASP A 277 5.64 28.36 19.82
C ASP A 277 4.77 29.64 19.85
N ARG A 278 3.70 29.69 19.04
CA ARG A 278 2.73 30.77 19.05
C ARG A 278 2.02 30.95 20.41
N TYR A 279 1.71 29.85 21.10
CA TYR A 279 1.07 29.93 22.41
C TYR A 279 2.05 30.24 23.51
N LEU A 280 3.29 29.77 23.47
CA LEU A 280 4.35 30.14 24.40
C LEU A 280 4.63 31.66 24.32
N GLU A 281 4.75 32.21 23.10
CA GLU A 281 4.90 33.65 22.88
C GLU A 281 3.74 34.44 23.49
N LYS A 282 2.48 34.01 23.26
CA LYS A 282 1.30 34.67 23.86
C LYS A 282 1.26 34.65 25.40
N LEU A 283 1.87 33.62 25.99
CA LEU A 283 1.93 33.44 27.44
C LEU A 283 3.19 34.09 28.05
N GLY A 284 4.08 34.66 27.25
CA GLY A 284 5.35 35.22 27.70
C GLY A 284 6.32 34.19 28.29
N LEU A 285 6.24 32.93 27.78
CA LEU A 285 7.04 31.78 28.24
C LEU A 285 8.18 31.42 27.28
N ASN A 286 8.64 32.34 26.45
CA ASN A 286 9.78 32.16 25.53
C ASN A 286 11.11 32.34 26.24
#